data_cb3a95e9e1e12e2054a382a6b51de9bb
#
_entry.id   cb3a95e9e1e12e2054a382a6b51de9bb
#
_cell.length_a   1.000
_cell.length_b   1.000
_cell.length_c   1.000
_cell.angle_alpha   90.00
_cell.angle_beta   90.00
_cell.angle_gamma   90.00
#
_symmetry.space_group_name_H-M   'P 1'
#
loop_
_entity.id
_entity.type
_entity.pdbx_description
1 polymer ?
#
loop_
_entity_poly.entity_id
_entity_poly.type
_entity_poly.pdbx_seq_one_letter_code
_entity_poly.pdbx_strand_id
1 'polypeptide(L)'
;MIPENSNISMDDVRQYLQMLQDIINRMASNSSNCKAWTITLFTAMAALMIGVEVMRQWVLVILFPIALFYYLDAYYLGLEKDFRNLEASFIKKLRAPEDCSSYVYDFNITHADDYKKYENLKNGLTSTATWPLYSTLAAISTVLCIVFANSPKEINNVQELEEPLRQLVTKQDSIAHAVNAFIEKYEPVTVESKS
;
A
#
# COMPACT_ATOMS: atom_id res chain seq x y z
N MET A 1 2.77 -12.41 47.02
CA MET A 1 3.60 -11.80 48.08
C MET A 1 5.02 -11.81 47.56
N ILE A 2 5.65 -10.64 47.45
CA ILE A 2 7.10 -10.58 47.10
C ILE A 2 7.87 -11.16 48.29
N PRO A 3 8.90 -12.01 48.07
CA PRO A 3 9.73 -12.51 49.16
C PRO A 3 10.33 -11.32 49.93
N GLU A 4 10.32 -11.41 51.28
CA GLU A 4 10.77 -10.35 52.19
C GLU A 4 12.26 -9.99 52.03
N ASN A 5 13.02 -10.75 51.24
CA ASN A 5 14.43 -10.61 50.95
C ASN A 5 14.72 -10.00 49.56
N SER A 6 13.70 -9.56 48.78
CA SER A 6 13.96 -8.93 47.48
C SER A 6 14.25 -7.45 47.71
N ASN A 7 15.42 -6.98 47.25
CA ASN A 7 15.82 -5.55 47.25
C ASN A 7 15.00 -4.68 46.27
N ILE A 8 13.82 -5.13 45.86
CA ILE A 8 12.99 -4.47 44.84
C ILE A 8 11.80 -3.79 45.51
N SER A 9 11.61 -2.52 45.19
CA SER A 9 10.40 -1.77 45.55
C SER A 9 9.20 -2.27 44.71
N MET A 10 8.00 -2.30 45.32
CA MET A 10 6.77 -2.51 44.56
C MET A 10 6.52 -1.45 43.50
N ASP A 11 7.08 -0.29 43.67
CA ASP A 11 6.98 0.80 42.67
C ASP A 11 7.85 0.51 41.45
N ASP A 12 9.05 -0.07 41.63
CA ASP A 12 9.87 -0.51 40.50
C ASP A 12 9.18 -1.60 39.68
N VAL A 13 8.54 -2.58 40.35
CA VAL A 13 7.77 -3.64 39.68
C VAL A 13 6.62 -3.05 38.85
N ARG A 14 5.86 -2.10 39.42
CA ARG A 14 4.75 -1.44 38.72
C ARG A 14 5.27 -0.63 37.53
N GLN A 15 6.34 0.11 37.70
CA GLN A 15 6.95 0.92 36.66
C GLN A 15 7.45 0.03 35.51
N TYR A 16 8.10 -1.07 35.80
CA TYR A 16 8.55 -2.02 34.78
C TYR A 16 7.40 -2.64 34.00
N LEU A 17 6.35 -3.11 34.70
CA LEU A 17 5.16 -3.66 34.03
C LEU A 17 4.47 -2.61 33.17
N GLN A 18 4.41 -1.37 33.62
CA GLN A 18 3.83 -0.26 32.83
C GLN A 18 4.66 -0.02 31.57
N MET A 19 6.00 -0.01 31.65
CA MET A 19 6.88 0.14 30.48
C MET A 19 6.68 -1.02 29.49
N LEU A 20 6.54 -2.25 29.95
CA LEU A 20 6.26 -3.42 29.09
C LEU A 20 4.91 -3.26 28.39
N GLN A 21 3.86 -2.84 29.10
CA GLN A 21 2.54 -2.58 28.52
C GLN A 21 2.58 -1.47 27.48
N ASP A 22 3.35 -0.42 27.70
CA ASP A 22 3.52 0.67 26.76
C ASP A 22 4.23 0.18 25.47
N ILE A 23 5.22 -0.70 25.58
CA ILE A 23 5.87 -1.32 24.43
C ILE A 23 4.88 -2.21 23.67
N ILE A 24 4.12 -3.06 24.37
CA ILE A 24 3.11 -3.95 23.78
C ILE A 24 2.07 -3.14 23.02
N ASN A 25 1.52 -2.07 23.63
CA ASN A 25 0.55 -1.19 23.01
C ASN A 25 1.10 -0.48 21.77
N ARG A 26 2.36 -0.07 21.81
CA ARG A 26 3.04 0.52 20.64
C ARG A 26 3.18 -0.49 19.49
N MET A 27 3.52 -1.75 19.79
CA MET A 27 3.62 -2.80 18.75
C MET A 27 2.24 -3.09 18.14
N ALA A 28 1.20 -3.22 18.97
CA ALA A 28 -0.18 -3.40 18.54
C ALA A 28 -0.67 -2.23 17.66
N SER A 29 -0.35 -0.98 18.05
CA SER A 29 -0.66 0.21 17.28
C SER A 29 0.05 0.23 15.93
N ASN A 30 1.34 -0.14 15.88
CA ASN A 30 2.09 -0.21 14.63
C ASN A 30 1.51 -1.27 13.68
N SER A 31 1.12 -2.45 14.19
CA SER A 31 0.41 -3.48 13.41
C SER A 31 -0.90 -2.92 12.81
N SER A 32 -1.71 -2.22 13.61
CA SER A 32 -2.94 -1.56 13.14
C SER A 32 -2.66 -0.50 12.07
N ASN A 33 -1.63 0.31 12.26
CA ASN A 33 -1.21 1.34 11.31
C ASN A 33 -0.77 0.73 9.96
N CYS A 34 -0.07 -0.41 9.98
CA CYS A 34 0.30 -1.13 8.75
C CYS A 34 -0.95 -1.49 7.92
N LYS A 35 -2.02 -1.98 8.56
CA LYS A 35 -3.29 -2.29 7.91
C LYS A 35 -3.93 -1.05 7.30
N ALA A 36 -4.00 0.04 8.08
CA ALA A 36 -4.58 1.30 7.62
C ALA A 36 -3.82 1.88 6.42
N TRP A 37 -2.48 1.92 6.47
CA TRP A 37 -1.64 2.38 5.37
C TRP A 37 -1.78 1.52 4.13
N THR A 38 -1.87 0.18 4.29
CA THR A 38 -2.08 -0.73 3.17
C THR A 38 -3.37 -0.42 2.44
N ILE A 39 -4.49 -0.27 3.17
CA ILE A 39 -5.80 0.05 2.59
C ILE A 39 -5.75 1.40 1.86
N THR A 40 -5.15 2.42 2.49
CA THR A 40 -5.04 3.76 1.91
C THR A 40 -4.24 3.75 0.61
N LEU A 41 -3.05 3.14 0.61
CA LEU A 41 -2.20 3.04 -0.58
C LEU A 41 -2.85 2.19 -1.68
N PHE A 42 -3.47 1.06 -1.31
CA PHE A 42 -4.21 0.23 -2.24
C PHE A 42 -5.31 1.02 -2.94
N THR A 43 -6.13 1.74 -2.18
CA THR A 43 -7.24 2.53 -2.71
C THR A 43 -6.75 3.65 -3.63
N ALA A 44 -5.70 4.37 -3.21
CA ALA A 44 -5.10 5.43 -4.01
C ALA A 44 -4.53 4.92 -5.34
N MET A 45 -3.77 3.80 -5.29
CA MET A 45 -3.19 3.19 -6.50
C MET A 45 -4.27 2.62 -7.42
N ALA A 46 -5.29 1.96 -6.86
CA ALA A 46 -6.43 1.45 -7.64
C ALA A 46 -7.18 2.58 -8.34
N ALA A 47 -7.44 3.70 -7.66
CA ALA A 47 -8.08 4.87 -8.24
C ALA A 47 -7.26 5.46 -9.40
N LEU A 48 -5.93 5.58 -9.25
CA LEU A 48 -5.05 6.03 -10.32
C LEU A 48 -5.08 5.10 -11.54
N MET A 49 -5.10 3.79 -11.32
CA MET A 49 -5.14 2.80 -12.41
C MET A 49 -6.48 2.78 -13.15
N ILE A 50 -7.57 3.11 -12.48
CA ILE A 50 -8.89 3.26 -13.12
C ILE A 50 -8.96 4.56 -13.92
N GLY A 51 -8.42 5.66 -13.37
CA GLY A 51 -8.49 7.00 -13.97
C GLY A 51 -7.50 7.26 -15.09
N VAL A 52 -6.38 6.54 -15.13
CA VAL A 52 -5.27 6.79 -16.07
C VAL A 52 -4.91 5.52 -16.83
N GLU A 53 -5.25 5.45 -18.12
CA GLU A 53 -5.05 4.25 -18.95
C GLU A 53 -3.60 3.75 -19.00
N VAL A 54 -2.64 4.67 -19.09
CA VAL A 54 -1.21 4.34 -19.10
C VAL A 54 -0.77 3.60 -17.83
N MET A 55 -1.47 3.81 -16.71
CA MET A 55 -1.16 3.16 -15.44
C MET A 55 -1.68 1.72 -15.35
N ARG A 56 -2.60 1.29 -16.22
CA ARG A 56 -3.20 -0.07 -16.19
C ARG A 56 -2.16 -1.19 -16.34
N GLN A 57 -1.12 -0.95 -17.13
CA GLN A 57 -0.02 -1.92 -17.29
C GLN A 57 0.82 -2.14 -16.02
N TRP A 58 0.76 -1.20 -15.06
CA TRP A 58 1.52 -1.23 -13.81
C TRP A 58 0.73 -1.84 -12.64
N VAL A 59 -0.40 -2.49 -12.91
CA VAL A 59 -1.26 -3.07 -11.86
C VAL A 59 -0.53 -4.03 -10.92
N LEU A 60 0.49 -4.75 -11.40
CA LEU A 60 1.30 -5.65 -10.57
C LEU A 60 2.14 -4.90 -9.51
N VAL A 61 2.44 -3.62 -9.75
CA VAL A 61 3.19 -2.79 -8.79
C VAL A 61 2.41 -2.61 -7.48
N ILE A 62 1.06 -2.71 -7.52
CA ILE A 62 0.22 -2.63 -6.33
C ILE A 62 0.46 -3.79 -5.34
N LEU A 63 0.95 -4.93 -5.82
CA LEU A 63 1.25 -6.08 -4.97
C LEU A 63 2.47 -5.86 -4.07
N PHE A 64 3.39 -4.98 -4.49
CA PHE A 64 4.60 -4.70 -3.72
C PHE A 64 4.30 -4.07 -2.35
N PRO A 65 3.54 -2.97 -2.22
CA PRO A 65 3.20 -2.43 -0.91
C PRO A 65 2.34 -3.40 -0.09
N ILE A 66 1.45 -4.18 -0.71
CA ILE A 66 0.66 -5.20 0.00
C ILE A 66 1.60 -6.22 0.67
N ALA A 67 2.57 -6.77 -0.07
CA ALA A 67 3.51 -7.74 0.46
C ALA A 67 4.42 -7.14 1.56
N LEU A 68 4.89 -5.89 1.36
CA LEU A 68 5.72 -5.18 2.32
C LEU A 68 4.98 -4.96 3.65
N PHE A 69 3.77 -4.42 3.61
CA PHE A 69 2.99 -4.15 4.82
C PHE A 69 2.49 -5.44 5.48
N TYR A 70 2.20 -6.50 4.71
CA TYR A 70 1.91 -7.81 5.27
C TYR A 70 3.07 -8.34 6.13
N TYR A 71 4.31 -8.22 5.62
CA TYR A 71 5.49 -8.61 6.38
C TYR A 71 5.67 -7.74 7.65
N LEU A 72 5.54 -6.41 7.51
CA LEU A 72 5.68 -5.48 8.64
C LEU A 72 4.61 -5.71 9.72
N ASP A 73 3.36 -5.92 9.32
CA ASP A 73 2.26 -6.22 10.24
C ASP A 73 2.53 -7.51 11.01
N ALA A 74 2.92 -8.58 10.31
CA ALA A 74 3.28 -9.85 10.94
C ALA A 74 4.49 -9.72 11.89
N TYR A 75 5.47 -8.89 11.52
CA TYR A 75 6.63 -8.61 12.35
C TYR A 75 6.24 -7.90 13.66
N TYR A 76 5.42 -6.83 13.59
CA TYR A 76 4.95 -6.14 14.79
C TYR A 76 4.06 -7.01 15.67
N LEU A 77 3.20 -7.84 15.07
CA LEU A 77 2.38 -8.80 15.80
C LEU A 77 3.24 -9.90 16.48
N GLY A 78 4.32 -10.30 15.83
CA GLY A 78 5.31 -11.22 16.41
C GLY A 78 6.00 -10.59 17.62
N LEU A 79 6.50 -9.36 17.50
CA LEU A 79 7.12 -8.62 18.60
C LEU A 79 6.15 -8.39 19.77
N GLU A 80 4.89 -8.06 19.49
CA GLU A 80 3.87 -7.92 20.51
C GLU A 80 3.74 -9.20 21.34
N LYS A 81 3.70 -10.37 20.68
CA LYS A 81 3.67 -11.68 21.37
C LYS A 81 4.93 -11.93 22.18
N ASP A 82 6.10 -11.60 21.64
CA ASP A 82 7.37 -11.77 22.37
C ASP A 82 7.39 -10.93 23.66
N PHE A 83 6.96 -9.68 23.63
CA PHE A 83 6.87 -8.85 24.82
C PHE A 83 5.78 -9.30 25.79
N ARG A 84 4.65 -9.83 25.33
CA ARG A 84 3.63 -10.46 26.18
C ARG A 84 4.18 -11.71 26.87
N ASN A 85 4.98 -12.50 26.17
CA ASN A 85 5.64 -13.69 26.77
C ASN A 85 6.67 -13.27 27.84
N LEU A 86 7.43 -12.19 27.57
CA LEU A 86 8.37 -11.63 28.55
C LEU A 86 7.64 -11.15 29.81
N GLU A 87 6.54 -10.40 29.64
CA GLU A 87 5.68 -9.96 30.76
C GLU A 87 5.15 -11.15 31.56
N ALA A 88 4.60 -12.16 30.88
CA ALA A 88 4.06 -13.37 31.52
C ALA A 88 5.15 -14.14 32.30
N SER A 89 6.36 -14.25 31.71
CA SER A 89 7.51 -14.88 32.35
C SER A 89 7.95 -14.14 33.61
N PHE A 90 7.99 -12.81 33.54
CA PHE A 90 8.29 -11.96 34.69
C PHE A 90 7.24 -12.10 35.80
N ILE A 91 5.95 -12.05 35.46
CA ILE A 91 4.86 -12.26 36.47
C ILE A 91 4.94 -13.64 37.09
N LYS A 92 5.31 -14.69 36.34
CA LYS A 92 5.51 -16.03 36.85
C LYS A 92 6.67 -16.08 37.87
N LYS A 93 7.81 -15.46 37.53
CA LYS A 93 8.99 -15.36 38.44
C LYS A 93 8.67 -14.53 39.67
N LEU A 94 7.88 -13.45 39.55
CA LEU A 94 7.45 -12.64 40.68
C LEU A 94 6.60 -13.42 41.71
N ARG A 95 5.90 -14.48 41.27
CA ARG A 95 5.10 -15.36 42.12
C ARG A 95 5.93 -16.53 42.72
N ALA A 96 7.10 -16.79 42.18
CA ALA A 96 8.00 -17.80 42.68
C ALA A 96 8.72 -17.28 43.94
N PRO A 97 9.22 -18.19 44.84
CA PRO A 97 9.99 -17.77 46.01
C PRO A 97 11.44 -17.36 45.70
N GLU A 98 11.76 -17.17 44.42
CA GLU A 98 13.10 -16.81 43.94
C GLU A 98 13.27 -15.28 43.89
N ASP A 99 14.52 -14.83 44.02
CA ASP A 99 14.85 -13.42 43.86
C ASP A 99 14.68 -12.99 42.38
N CYS A 100 13.73 -12.13 42.14
CA CYS A 100 13.45 -11.60 40.81
C CYS A 100 14.12 -10.24 40.50
N SER A 101 15.06 -9.79 41.37
CA SER A 101 15.71 -8.47 41.23
C SER A 101 16.44 -8.28 39.90
N SER A 102 17.09 -9.32 39.41
CA SER A 102 17.83 -9.28 38.13
C SER A 102 16.92 -9.18 36.86
N TYR A 103 15.62 -9.42 37.01
CA TYR A 103 14.67 -9.38 35.90
C TYR A 103 13.89 -8.06 35.79
N VAL A 104 13.97 -7.18 36.78
CA VAL A 104 13.38 -5.86 36.71
C VAL A 104 14.18 -5.00 35.75
N TYR A 105 13.49 -4.28 34.86
CA TYR A 105 14.06 -3.51 33.75
C TYR A 105 14.81 -4.36 32.70
N ASP A 106 14.60 -5.69 32.68
CA ASP A 106 15.11 -6.52 31.61
C ASP A 106 14.10 -6.53 30.43
N PHE A 107 14.44 -5.88 29.32
CA PHE A 107 13.67 -5.80 28.11
C PHE A 107 14.12 -6.80 27.04
N ASN A 108 14.98 -7.73 27.38
CA ASN A 108 15.48 -8.73 26.44
C ASN A 108 14.45 -9.86 26.26
N ILE A 109 13.75 -9.85 25.13
CA ILE A 109 12.75 -10.87 24.80
C ILE A 109 13.29 -12.29 24.79
N THR A 110 14.63 -12.47 24.62
CA THR A 110 15.24 -13.81 24.62
C THR A 110 15.26 -14.45 26.01
N HIS A 111 15.03 -13.65 27.06
CA HIS A 111 14.97 -14.15 28.45
C HIS A 111 13.56 -14.60 28.85
N ALA A 112 12.59 -14.51 27.97
CA ALA A 112 11.27 -15.11 28.18
C ALA A 112 11.37 -16.64 28.15
N ASP A 113 10.65 -17.32 29.05
CA ASP A 113 10.68 -18.78 29.17
C ASP A 113 10.29 -19.51 27.87
N ASP A 114 9.37 -18.93 27.11
CA ASP A 114 8.80 -19.49 25.87
C ASP A 114 9.34 -18.81 24.61
N TYR A 115 10.50 -18.12 24.67
CA TYR A 115 11.07 -17.48 23.50
C TYR A 115 11.50 -18.50 22.44
N LYS A 116 10.97 -18.36 21.24
CA LYS A 116 11.34 -19.15 20.07
C LYS A 116 11.60 -18.23 18.88
N LYS A 117 12.85 -18.17 18.49
CA LYS A 117 13.29 -17.36 17.36
C LYS A 117 12.46 -17.68 16.11
N TYR A 118 11.84 -16.66 15.51
CA TYR A 118 11.01 -16.74 14.30
C TYR A 118 9.64 -17.44 14.42
N GLU A 119 9.32 -18.16 15.52
CA GLU A 119 8.01 -18.80 15.64
C GLU A 119 6.88 -17.79 15.75
N ASN A 120 7.09 -16.72 16.54
CA ASN A 120 6.08 -15.67 16.68
C ASN A 120 5.90 -14.85 15.40
N LEU A 121 6.95 -14.64 14.58
CA LEU A 121 6.82 -14.08 13.25
C LEU A 121 6.00 -14.98 12.31
N LYS A 122 6.29 -16.28 12.29
CA LYS A 122 5.51 -17.26 11.51
C LYS A 122 4.05 -17.27 11.92
N ASN A 123 3.79 -17.27 13.24
CA ASN A 123 2.44 -17.19 13.79
C ASN A 123 1.76 -15.86 13.45
N GLY A 124 2.52 -14.76 13.35
CA GLY A 124 2.04 -13.46 12.87
C GLY A 124 1.57 -13.52 11.41
N LEU A 125 2.36 -14.13 10.52
CA LEU A 125 2.00 -14.33 9.12
C LEU A 125 0.72 -15.17 8.94
N THR A 126 0.56 -16.24 9.73
CA THR A 126 -0.61 -17.12 9.64
C THR A 126 -1.77 -16.73 10.55
N SER A 127 -1.67 -15.58 11.22
CA SER A 127 -2.69 -15.10 12.15
C SER A 127 -3.97 -14.72 11.43
N THR A 128 -5.11 -15.10 12.00
CA THR A 128 -6.44 -14.65 11.54
C THR A 128 -6.63 -13.14 11.60
N ALA A 129 -5.77 -12.43 12.33
CA ALA A 129 -5.77 -10.96 12.37
C ALA A 129 -5.03 -10.33 11.18
N THR A 130 -4.22 -11.10 10.45
CA THR A 130 -3.32 -10.60 9.40
C THR A 130 -3.69 -11.13 8.03
N TRP A 131 -3.61 -12.46 7.81
CA TRP A 131 -3.71 -13.04 6.48
C TRP A 131 -5.01 -12.76 5.72
N PRO A 132 -6.23 -12.68 6.35
CA PRO A 132 -7.46 -12.48 5.58
C PRO A 132 -7.51 -11.12 4.88
N LEU A 133 -7.04 -10.06 5.54
CA LEU A 133 -7.01 -8.72 4.95
C LEU A 133 -6.11 -8.69 3.70
N TYR A 134 -4.88 -9.17 3.83
CA TYR A 134 -3.89 -9.10 2.75
C TYR A 134 -4.23 -10.05 1.60
N SER A 135 -4.77 -11.24 1.88
CA SER A 135 -5.24 -12.18 0.86
C SER A 135 -6.42 -11.62 0.06
N THR A 136 -7.34 -10.92 0.73
CA THR A 136 -8.47 -10.26 0.06
C THR A 136 -7.99 -9.14 -0.86
N LEU A 137 -7.05 -8.29 -0.40
CA LEU A 137 -6.47 -7.23 -1.22
C LEU A 137 -5.69 -7.80 -2.43
N ALA A 138 -4.94 -8.88 -2.22
CA ALA A 138 -4.24 -9.56 -3.30
C ALA A 138 -5.22 -10.19 -4.32
N ALA A 139 -6.32 -10.78 -3.86
CA ALA A 139 -7.37 -11.32 -4.74
C ALA A 139 -8.03 -10.19 -5.56
N ILE A 140 -8.39 -9.07 -4.95
CA ILE A 140 -8.93 -7.91 -5.67
C ILE A 140 -7.93 -7.39 -6.70
N SER A 141 -6.64 -7.28 -6.33
CA SER A 141 -5.57 -6.87 -7.27
C SER A 141 -5.48 -7.81 -8.47
N THR A 142 -5.61 -9.11 -8.23
CA THR A 142 -5.58 -10.12 -9.31
C THR A 142 -6.79 -9.98 -10.24
N VAL A 143 -7.98 -9.75 -9.68
CA VAL A 143 -9.20 -9.49 -10.48
C VAL A 143 -9.04 -8.23 -11.32
N LEU A 144 -8.54 -7.13 -10.74
CA LEU A 144 -8.25 -5.90 -11.47
C LEU A 144 -7.24 -6.14 -12.61
N CYS A 145 -6.21 -6.94 -12.36
CA CYS A 145 -5.23 -7.31 -13.38
C CYS A 145 -5.89 -8.02 -14.57
N ILE A 146 -6.76 -9.00 -14.29
CA ILE A 146 -7.47 -9.75 -15.33
C ILE A 146 -8.42 -8.83 -16.12
N VAL A 147 -9.17 -7.97 -15.42
CA VAL A 147 -10.08 -7.01 -16.05
C VAL A 147 -9.31 -6.06 -16.96
N PHE A 148 -8.21 -5.49 -16.50
CA PHE A 148 -7.42 -4.56 -17.29
C PHE A 148 -6.65 -5.24 -18.45
N ALA A 149 -6.21 -6.49 -18.27
CA ALA A 149 -5.59 -7.25 -19.35
C ALA A 149 -6.57 -7.60 -20.49
N ASN A 150 -7.85 -7.81 -20.14
CA ASN A 150 -8.90 -8.13 -21.10
C ASN A 150 -9.66 -6.89 -21.59
N SER A 151 -9.43 -5.71 -21.03
CA SER A 151 -10.00 -4.46 -21.56
C SER A 151 -9.43 -4.20 -22.95
N PRO A 152 -10.27 -3.92 -23.97
CA PRO A 152 -9.76 -3.53 -25.27
C PRO A 152 -8.83 -2.34 -25.05
N LYS A 153 -7.60 -2.44 -25.57
CA LYS A 153 -6.74 -1.25 -25.68
C LYS A 153 -7.53 -0.28 -26.52
N GLU A 154 -8.03 0.81 -25.94
CA GLU A 154 -8.39 1.96 -26.75
C GLU A 154 -7.12 2.34 -27.50
N ILE A 155 -7.08 1.92 -28.75
CA ILE A 155 -6.08 2.32 -29.71
C ILE A 155 -6.08 3.85 -29.62
N ASN A 156 -4.95 4.43 -29.27
CA ASN A 156 -4.75 5.86 -29.22
C ASN A 156 -5.44 6.45 -30.46
N ASN A 157 -6.60 7.07 -30.25
CA ASN A 157 -7.48 7.59 -31.30
C ASN A 157 -6.84 8.71 -32.13
N VAL A 158 -5.58 9.01 -31.92
CA VAL A 158 -4.81 9.93 -32.75
C VAL A 158 -4.63 9.38 -34.19
N GLN A 159 -4.36 8.08 -34.36
CA GLN A 159 -4.26 7.47 -35.67
C GLN A 159 -5.63 7.28 -36.35
N GLU A 160 -6.66 7.02 -35.59
CA GLU A 160 -8.03 6.89 -36.10
C GLU A 160 -8.64 8.27 -36.43
N LEU A 161 -8.18 9.35 -35.77
CA LEU A 161 -8.52 10.73 -36.12
C LEU A 161 -7.67 11.27 -37.27
N GLU A 162 -6.47 10.77 -37.54
CA GLU A 162 -5.62 11.24 -38.64
C GLU A 162 -6.30 11.03 -40.01
N GLU A 163 -6.92 9.88 -40.25
CA GLU A 163 -7.59 9.59 -41.51
C GLU A 163 -8.76 10.56 -41.81
N PRO A 164 -9.72 10.76 -40.91
CA PRO A 164 -10.78 11.76 -41.15
C PRO A 164 -10.26 13.20 -41.19
N LEU A 165 -9.22 13.54 -40.42
CA LEU A 165 -8.58 14.86 -40.53
C LEU A 165 -7.89 15.06 -41.88
N ARG A 166 -7.17 14.06 -42.40
CA ARG A 166 -6.59 14.12 -43.77
C ARG A 166 -7.67 14.27 -44.84
N GLN A 167 -8.79 13.58 -44.71
CA GLN A 167 -9.93 13.71 -45.62
C GLN A 167 -10.57 15.11 -45.57
N LEU A 168 -10.64 15.73 -44.39
CA LEU A 168 -11.12 17.11 -44.24
C LEU A 168 -10.17 18.12 -44.87
N VAL A 169 -8.86 17.95 -44.68
CA VAL A 169 -7.84 18.81 -45.32
C VAL A 169 -7.88 18.69 -46.83
N THR A 170 -7.94 17.48 -47.41
CA THR A 170 -8.03 17.28 -48.85
C THR A 170 -9.34 17.84 -49.46
N LYS A 171 -10.46 17.75 -48.70
CA LYS A 171 -11.71 18.41 -49.11
C LYS A 171 -11.63 19.94 -49.08
N GLN A 172 -10.96 20.51 -48.09
CA GLN A 172 -10.74 21.94 -47.97
C GLN A 172 -9.87 22.44 -49.13
N ASP A 173 -8.82 21.74 -49.51
CA ASP A 173 -7.96 22.06 -50.67
C ASP A 173 -8.76 21.99 -51.98
N SER A 174 -9.61 20.98 -52.14
CA SER A 174 -10.47 20.83 -53.30
C SER A 174 -11.47 21.95 -53.43
N ILE A 175 -12.07 22.41 -52.31
CA ILE A 175 -12.97 23.56 -52.27
C ILE A 175 -12.22 24.86 -52.61
N ALA A 176 -11.01 25.04 -52.08
CA ALA A 176 -10.18 26.21 -52.37
C ALA A 176 -9.81 26.28 -53.86
N HIS A 177 -9.44 25.14 -54.48
CA HIS A 177 -9.22 25.05 -55.92
C HIS A 177 -10.48 25.40 -56.75
N ALA A 178 -11.64 24.87 -56.36
CA ALA A 178 -12.90 25.16 -57.03
C ALA A 178 -13.30 26.65 -56.93
N VAL A 179 -13.10 27.27 -55.76
CA VAL A 179 -13.35 28.69 -55.53
C VAL A 179 -12.40 29.56 -56.37
N ASN A 180 -11.11 29.25 -56.42
CA ASN A 180 -10.14 29.98 -57.23
C ASN A 180 -10.44 29.86 -58.74
N ALA A 181 -10.81 28.66 -59.21
CA ALA A 181 -11.22 28.46 -60.60
C ALA A 181 -12.52 29.22 -60.94
N PHE A 182 -13.44 29.36 -59.98
CA PHE A 182 -14.65 30.17 -60.13
C PHE A 182 -14.33 31.67 -60.20
N ILE A 183 -13.44 32.15 -59.32
CA ILE A 183 -12.99 33.58 -59.34
C ILE A 183 -12.30 33.87 -60.64
N GLU A 184 -11.40 33.04 -61.13
CA GLU A 184 -10.66 33.23 -62.38
C GLU A 184 -11.62 33.28 -63.62
N LYS A 185 -12.68 32.48 -63.59
CA LYS A 185 -13.69 32.43 -64.62
C LYS A 185 -14.60 33.67 -64.66
N TYR A 186 -14.80 34.32 -63.53
CA TYR A 186 -15.71 35.46 -63.38
C TYR A 186 -15.00 36.74 -62.99
N GLU A 187 -13.66 36.81 -63.09
CA GLU A 187 -12.93 38.06 -62.97
C GLU A 187 -13.37 39.02 -64.13
N PRO A 188 -13.89 40.21 -63.82
CA PRO A 188 -14.31 41.12 -64.88
C PRO A 188 -13.09 41.56 -65.68
N VAL A 189 -13.14 41.34 -66.99
CA VAL A 189 -12.16 41.86 -67.90
C VAL A 189 -12.04 43.38 -67.63
N THR A 190 -10.92 43.78 -67.07
CA THR A 190 -10.58 45.17 -66.86
C THR A 190 -10.49 45.83 -68.25
N VAL A 191 -11.50 46.59 -68.57
CA VAL A 191 -11.51 47.44 -69.80
C VAL A 191 -10.39 48.43 -69.63
N GLU A 192 -9.28 48.25 -70.38
CA GLU A 192 -8.28 49.32 -70.60
C GLU A 192 -8.94 50.55 -71.15
N SER A 193 -9.10 51.58 -70.34
CA SER A 193 -9.41 52.92 -70.75
C SER A 193 -8.15 53.50 -71.41
N LYS A 194 -8.10 53.49 -72.74
CA LYS A 194 -7.19 54.35 -73.52
C LYS A 194 -7.69 55.79 -73.45
N SER A 195 -6.88 56.65 -72.90
CA SER A 195 -6.86 58.07 -73.19
C SER A 195 -5.45 58.55 -73.45
#